data_469aff48daa36321d90613b8a3705685
#
_entry.id   469aff48daa36321d90613b8a3705685
#
_cell.length_a   1.000
_cell.length_b   1.000
_cell.length_c   1.000
_cell.angle_alpha   90.00
_cell.angle_beta   90.00
_cell.angle_gamma   90.00
#
_symmetry.space_group_name_H-M   'P 1'
#
loop_
_entity.id
_entity.type
_entity.pdbx_description
1 polymer ?
#
loop_
_entity_poly.entity_id
_entity_poly.type
_entity_poly.pdbx_seq_one_letter_code
_entity_poly.pdbx_strand_id
1 'polypeptide(L)'
;MKTRQSRGFTLIEIMVVLVILGLLAVIIVPSVMDRPDEARRIKVQQDIRALESALKLYRLDNYRYPGQSEGLAVLVERPESARNWKGPYVESLPSDPWDQPYRYRNPGKSGRGFDIFSLGADGREGGEGTDADIGNWNLEQ
;
A
#
# COMPACT_ATOMS: atom_id res chain seq x y z
N MET A 1 21.99 63.20 12.47
CA MET A 1 21.99 61.71 12.67
C MET A 1 20.63 61.29 13.21
N LYS A 2 19.81 60.63 12.44
CA LYS A 2 18.50 60.09 12.89
C LYS A 2 18.73 58.70 13.51
N THR A 3 18.63 58.61 14.83
CA THR A 3 18.63 57.33 15.53
C THR A 3 17.37 56.55 15.18
N ARG A 4 17.51 55.44 14.47
CA ARG A 4 16.42 54.47 14.25
C ARG A 4 16.13 53.81 15.62
N GLN A 5 15.00 54.13 16.22
CA GLN A 5 14.47 53.39 17.35
C GLN A 5 14.09 52.00 16.87
N SER A 6 14.81 50.97 17.29
CA SER A 6 14.40 49.58 17.12
C SER A 6 13.23 49.33 18.07
N ARG A 7 12.05 49.06 17.51
CA ARG A 7 10.87 48.63 18.25
C ARG A 7 11.09 47.14 18.61
N GLY A 8 11.28 46.88 19.88
CA GLY A 8 11.32 45.51 20.41
C GLY A 8 9.90 44.94 20.51
N PHE A 9 9.76 43.63 20.35
CA PHE A 9 8.51 42.93 20.60
C PHE A 9 8.11 42.99 22.08
N THR A 10 6.81 43.11 22.32
CA THR A 10 6.29 43.06 23.70
C THR A 10 6.05 41.58 24.09
N LEU A 11 6.14 41.32 25.41
CA LEU A 11 5.90 39.97 25.95
C LEU A 11 4.49 39.47 25.59
N ILE A 12 3.49 40.35 25.64
CA ILE A 12 2.10 40.03 25.30
C ILE A 12 1.97 39.65 23.81
N GLU A 13 2.71 40.29 22.92
CA GLU A 13 2.67 40.01 21.48
C GLU A 13 3.17 38.59 21.16
N ILE A 14 4.23 38.14 21.84
CA ILE A 14 4.73 36.78 21.73
C ILE A 14 3.74 35.78 22.33
N MET A 15 3.13 36.08 23.48
CA MET A 15 2.12 35.22 24.09
C MET A 15 0.91 35.01 23.18
N VAL A 16 0.40 36.05 22.54
CA VAL A 16 -0.72 35.96 21.59
C VAL A 16 -0.35 35.12 20.38
N VAL A 17 0.85 35.30 19.82
CA VAL A 17 1.33 34.47 18.69
C VAL A 17 1.42 33.00 19.07
N LEU A 18 1.93 32.66 20.25
CA LEU A 18 2.02 31.28 20.72
C LEU A 18 0.64 30.62 20.90
N VAL A 19 -0.35 31.39 21.41
CA VAL A 19 -1.72 30.90 21.54
C VAL A 19 -2.33 30.63 20.18
N ILE A 20 -2.18 31.52 19.20
CA ILE A 20 -2.70 31.34 17.84
C ILE A 20 -2.03 30.14 17.16
N LEU A 21 -0.70 30.01 17.27
CA LEU A 21 0.02 28.86 16.73
C LEU A 21 -0.44 27.54 17.37
N GLY A 22 -0.67 27.54 18.69
CA GLY A 22 -1.20 26.39 19.40
C GLY A 22 -2.59 25.96 18.92
N LEU A 23 -3.49 26.92 18.69
CA LEU A 23 -4.83 26.64 18.15
C LEU A 23 -4.79 26.12 16.71
N LEU A 24 -3.89 26.66 15.88
CA LEU A 24 -3.73 26.18 14.49
C LEU A 24 -3.10 24.80 14.43
N ALA A 25 -2.18 24.47 15.34
CA ALA A 25 -1.54 23.16 15.40
C ALA A 25 -2.55 22.02 15.64
N VAL A 26 -3.59 22.27 16.46
CA VAL A 26 -4.65 21.28 16.74
C VAL A 26 -5.44 20.89 15.49
N ILE A 27 -5.59 21.81 14.52
CA ILE A 27 -6.36 21.58 13.29
C ILE A 27 -5.51 20.90 12.22
N ILE A 28 -4.21 21.21 12.15
CA ILE A 28 -3.32 20.78 11.05
C ILE A 28 -2.75 19.39 11.30
N VAL A 29 -2.37 19.06 12.52
CA VAL A 29 -1.67 17.80 12.87
C VAL A 29 -2.46 16.53 12.48
N PRO A 30 -3.77 16.38 12.75
CA PRO A 30 -4.49 15.18 12.37
C PRO A 30 -4.52 14.92 10.86
N SER A 31 -4.71 15.97 10.05
CA SER A 31 -4.85 15.86 8.59
C SER A 31 -3.57 15.44 7.86
N VAL A 32 -2.40 15.61 8.50
CA VAL A 32 -1.09 15.26 7.91
C VAL A 32 -0.71 13.83 8.24
N MET A 33 -1.19 13.28 9.36
CA MET A 33 -0.86 11.93 9.79
C MET A 33 -1.59 10.83 9.00
N ASP A 34 -2.79 11.10 8.47
CA ASP A 34 -3.58 10.12 7.69
C ASP A 34 -3.11 9.97 6.24
N ARG A 35 -2.42 10.97 5.67
CA ARG A 35 -1.98 10.95 4.28
C ARG A 35 -0.99 9.84 3.91
N PRO A 36 0.00 9.48 4.74
CA PRO A 36 0.89 8.38 4.42
C PRO A 36 0.16 7.03 4.35
N ASP A 37 -0.84 6.80 5.18
CA ASP A 37 -1.56 5.54 5.23
C ASP A 37 -2.49 5.36 4.03
N GLU A 38 -3.14 6.43 3.59
CA GLU A 38 -3.91 6.45 2.36
C GLU A 38 -3.02 6.17 1.13
N ALA A 39 -1.84 6.79 1.06
CA ALA A 39 -0.89 6.55 -0.02
C ALA A 39 -0.41 5.08 -0.06
N ARG A 40 -0.16 4.47 1.11
CA ARG A 40 0.19 3.04 1.22
C ARG A 40 -0.95 2.15 0.71
N ARG A 41 -2.18 2.45 1.11
CA ARG A 41 -3.36 1.71 0.66
C ARG A 41 -3.54 1.79 -0.86
N ILE A 42 -3.41 2.98 -1.45
CA ILE A 42 -3.48 3.17 -2.90
C ILE A 42 -2.40 2.35 -3.61
N LYS A 43 -1.17 2.33 -3.09
CA LYS A 43 -0.09 1.50 -3.66
C LYS A 43 -0.46 0.02 -3.64
N VAL A 44 -0.94 -0.50 -2.51
CA VAL A 44 -1.38 -1.91 -2.41
C VAL A 44 -2.47 -2.23 -3.43
N GLN A 45 -3.47 -1.35 -3.58
CA GLN A 45 -4.54 -1.53 -4.57
C GLN A 45 -4.01 -1.60 -6.01
N GLN A 46 -3.07 -0.73 -6.36
CA GLN A 46 -2.45 -0.71 -7.69
C GLN A 46 -1.63 -1.97 -7.94
N ASP A 47 -0.81 -2.39 -6.99
CA ASP A 47 0.01 -3.59 -7.09
C ASP A 47 -0.85 -4.86 -7.25
N ILE A 48 -1.91 -4.99 -6.45
CA ILE A 48 -2.83 -6.13 -6.53
C ILE A 48 -3.52 -6.18 -7.89
N ARG A 49 -4.00 -5.04 -8.42
CA ARG A 49 -4.63 -4.99 -9.75
C ARG A 49 -3.64 -5.34 -10.87
N ALA A 50 -2.39 -4.94 -10.74
CA ALA A 50 -1.33 -5.31 -11.68
C ALA A 50 -1.05 -6.82 -11.63
N LEU A 51 -0.94 -7.41 -10.44
CA LEU A 51 -0.73 -8.84 -10.24
C LEU A 51 -1.93 -9.66 -10.74
N GLU A 52 -3.17 -9.20 -10.49
CA GLU A 52 -4.37 -9.85 -11.06
C GLU A 52 -4.35 -9.85 -12.59
N SER A 53 -3.94 -8.74 -13.21
CA SER A 53 -3.83 -8.64 -14.66
C SER A 53 -2.79 -9.61 -15.21
N ALA A 54 -1.64 -9.70 -14.56
CA ALA A 54 -0.58 -10.65 -14.91
C ALA A 54 -1.04 -12.12 -14.74
N LEU A 55 -1.79 -12.43 -13.69
CA LEU A 55 -2.37 -13.78 -13.50
C LEU A 55 -3.41 -14.13 -14.57
N LYS A 56 -4.18 -13.14 -15.04
CA LYS A 56 -5.11 -13.36 -16.16
C LYS A 56 -4.36 -13.68 -17.46
N LEU A 57 -3.25 -12.99 -17.73
CA LEU A 57 -2.39 -13.28 -18.87
C LEU A 57 -1.76 -14.67 -18.75
N TYR A 58 -1.23 -15.02 -17.59
CA TYR A 58 -0.72 -16.37 -17.31
C TYR A 58 -1.78 -17.43 -17.60
N ARG A 59 -3.02 -17.22 -17.13
CA ARG A 59 -4.14 -18.14 -17.38
C ARG A 59 -4.48 -18.27 -18.86
N LEU A 60 -4.41 -17.18 -19.64
CA LEU A 60 -4.67 -17.23 -21.09
C LEU A 60 -3.68 -18.15 -21.81
N ASP A 61 -2.42 -18.14 -21.42
CA ASP A 61 -1.38 -18.97 -22.02
C ASP A 61 -1.42 -20.41 -21.49
N ASN A 62 -1.64 -20.60 -20.19
CA ASN A 62 -1.49 -21.89 -19.52
C ASN A 62 -2.83 -22.58 -19.19
N TYR A 63 -3.98 -21.94 -19.52
CA TYR A 63 -5.36 -22.43 -19.31
C TYR A 63 -5.72 -22.69 -17.84
N ARG A 64 -4.91 -22.24 -16.90
CA ARG A 64 -5.11 -22.34 -15.45
C ARG A 64 -4.45 -21.21 -14.70
N TYR A 65 -4.90 -20.93 -13.50
CA TYR A 65 -4.13 -20.10 -12.56
C TYR A 65 -3.00 -20.92 -11.94
N PRO A 66 -1.93 -20.27 -11.45
CA PRO A 66 -0.87 -20.95 -10.72
C PRO A 66 -1.42 -21.73 -9.52
N GLY A 67 -0.86 -22.89 -9.25
CA GLY A 67 -1.15 -23.63 -8.05
C GLY A 67 -0.58 -22.95 -6.79
N GLN A 68 -1.02 -23.35 -5.60
CA GLN A 68 -0.55 -22.80 -4.33
C GLN A 68 0.97 -22.89 -4.17
N SER A 69 1.56 -24.01 -4.58
CA SER A 69 3.02 -24.23 -4.52
C SER A 69 3.82 -23.42 -5.53
N GLU A 70 3.20 -23.07 -6.66
CA GLU A 70 3.83 -22.26 -7.70
C GLU A 70 3.84 -20.77 -7.31
N GLY A 71 2.76 -20.30 -6.67
CA GLY A 71 2.63 -18.93 -6.17
C GLY A 71 2.75 -17.87 -7.26
N LEU A 72 3.15 -16.66 -6.86
CA LEU A 72 3.35 -15.52 -7.77
C LEU A 72 4.69 -15.59 -8.54
N ALA A 73 5.63 -16.43 -8.12
CA ALA A 73 6.96 -16.53 -8.75
C ALA A 73 6.86 -16.88 -10.26
N VAL A 74 5.82 -17.61 -10.65
CA VAL A 74 5.59 -17.97 -12.05
C VAL A 74 5.29 -16.79 -12.97
N LEU A 75 4.98 -15.63 -12.41
CA LEU A 75 4.79 -14.41 -13.20
C LEU A 75 6.11 -13.83 -13.71
N VAL A 76 7.21 -14.14 -13.04
CA VAL A 76 8.57 -13.70 -13.40
C VAL A 76 9.39 -14.81 -14.01
N GLU A 77 9.30 -16.02 -13.44
CA GLU A 77 10.13 -17.16 -13.81
C GLU A 77 9.26 -18.31 -14.36
N ARG A 78 9.78 -19.00 -15.38
CA ARG A 78 9.09 -20.13 -15.97
C ARG A 78 9.10 -21.34 -15.02
N PRO A 79 7.93 -21.81 -14.54
CA PRO A 79 7.89 -23.06 -13.77
C PRO A 79 8.02 -24.28 -14.69
N GLU A 80 8.59 -25.36 -14.18
CA GLU A 80 8.70 -26.62 -14.95
C GLU A 80 7.36 -27.19 -15.40
N SER A 81 6.30 -26.93 -14.63
CA SER A 81 4.93 -27.39 -14.88
C SER A 81 4.20 -26.66 -16.02
N ALA A 82 4.67 -25.47 -16.43
CA ALA A 82 4.02 -24.63 -17.43
C ALA A 82 4.67 -24.77 -18.82
N ARG A 83 4.12 -25.66 -19.64
CA ARG A 83 4.62 -25.88 -21.01
C ARG A 83 4.38 -24.71 -21.95
N ASN A 84 3.29 -23.99 -21.76
CA ASN A 84 2.86 -22.87 -22.61
C ASN A 84 3.21 -21.48 -22.02
N TRP A 85 4.12 -21.42 -21.07
CA TRP A 85 4.54 -20.17 -20.45
C TRP A 85 5.21 -19.24 -21.47
N LYS A 86 4.71 -18.03 -21.61
CA LYS A 86 5.19 -16.99 -22.53
C LYS A 86 5.69 -15.73 -21.82
N GLY A 87 5.81 -15.81 -20.48
CA GLY A 87 6.27 -14.65 -19.70
C GLY A 87 7.71 -14.19 -20.00
N PRO A 88 8.25 -13.31 -19.19
CA PRO A 88 7.68 -12.84 -17.89
C PRO A 88 6.42 -12.00 -18.06
N TYR A 89 5.46 -12.16 -17.16
CA TYR A 89 4.18 -11.44 -17.15
C TYR A 89 4.27 -10.13 -16.33
N VAL A 90 5.27 -10.05 -15.45
CA VAL A 90 5.72 -8.84 -14.76
C VAL A 90 7.24 -8.83 -14.77
N GLU A 91 7.83 -7.64 -14.74
CA GLU A 91 9.29 -7.49 -14.72
C GLU A 91 9.89 -8.00 -13.40
N SER A 92 9.23 -7.70 -12.29
CA SER A 92 9.58 -8.17 -10.95
C SER A 92 8.34 -8.21 -10.08
N LEU A 93 8.37 -9.04 -9.02
CA LEU A 93 7.30 -9.02 -8.03
C LEU A 93 7.45 -7.80 -7.13
N PRO A 94 6.41 -6.97 -6.98
CA PRO A 94 6.45 -5.84 -6.07
C PRO A 94 6.44 -6.31 -4.61
N SER A 95 7.03 -5.50 -3.73
CA SER A 95 6.78 -5.55 -2.29
C SER A 95 5.70 -4.55 -1.91
N ASP A 96 4.97 -4.87 -0.86
CA ASP A 96 3.99 -3.95 -0.30
C ASP A 96 4.68 -2.73 0.37
N PRO A 97 3.94 -1.70 0.82
CA PRO A 97 4.50 -0.51 1.46
C PRO A 97 5.22 -0.75 2.79
N TRP A 98 5.14 -1.94 3.34
CA TRP A 98 5.83 -2.38 4.56
C TRP A 98 6.97 -3.38 4.27
N ASP A 99 7.44 -3.39 3.00
CA ASP A 99 8.54 -4.24 2.51
C ASP A 99 8.28 -5.75 2.63
N GLN A 100 6.98 -6.16 2.64
CA GLN A 100 6.60 -7.56 2.68
C GLN A 100 6.14 -8.04 1.30
N PRO A 101 6.35 -9.35 0.98
CA PRO A 101 5.85 -9.91 -0.26
C PRO A 101 4.33 -10.06 -0.22
N TYR A 102 3.65 -9.78 -1.35
CA TYR A 102 2.24 -10.11 -1.50
C TYR A 102 2.00 -11.61 -1.34
N ARG A 103 0.93 -11.94 -0.65
CA ARG A 103 0.51 -13.32 -0.45
C ARG A 103 -0.41 -13.78 -1.58
N TYR A 104 -0.32 -15.05 -1.91
CA TYR A 104 -1.16 -15.71 -2.91
C TYR A 104 -1.80 -16.95 -2.32
N ARG A 105 -3.06 -17.16 -2.62
CA ARG A 105 -3.81 -18.33 -2.16
C ARG A 105 -4.69 -18.86 -3.31
N ASN A 106 -4.51 -20.12 -3.65
CA ASN A 106 -5.32 -20.82 -4.63
C ASN A 106 -5.58 -22.26 -4.15
N PRO A 107 -6.85 -22.64 -3.89
CA PRO A 107 -8.08 -21.85 -4.04
C PRO A 107 -8.20 -20.70 -3.05
N GLY A 108 -8.86 -19.61 -3.49
CA GLY A 108 -9.12 -18.44 -2.64
C GLY A 108 -10.18 -18.74 -1.57
N LYS A 109 -10.07 -18.07 -0.44
CA LYS A 109 -11.07 -18.13 0.65
C LYS A 109 -12.16 -17.06 0.51
N SER A 110 -11.90 -16.00 -0.26
CA SER A 110 -12.81 -14.86 -0.46
C SER A 110 -13.99 -15.13 -1.41
N GLY A 111 -14.14 -16.36 -1.90
CA GLY A 111 -15.14 -16.72 -2.92
C GLY A 111 -14.72 -16.39 -4.36
N ARG A 112 -13.52 -15.88 -4.55
CA ARG A 112 -12.89 -15.62 -5.86
C ARG A 112 -11.93 -16.77 -6.18
N GLY A 113 -11.77 -17.29 -7.28
CA GLY A 113 -10.91 -18.44 -7.60
C GLY A 113 -9.53 -18.44 -6.95
N PHE A 114 -8.96 -17.26 -6.69
CA PHE A 114 -7.72 -17.04 -5.94
C PHE A 114 -7.78 -15.74 -5.12
N ASP A 115 -6.93 -15.63 -4.11
CA ASP A 115 -6.71 -14.41 -3.34
C ASP A 115 -5.29 -13.89 -3.53
N ILE A 116 -5.14 -12.56 -3.68
CA ILE A 116 -3.87 -11.83 -3.57
C ILE A 116 -4.06 -10.78 -2.50
N PHE A 117 -3.14 -10.67 -1.56
CA PHE A 117 -3.27 -9.74 -0.44
C PHE A 117 -1.95 -9.34 0.19
N SER A 118 -1.95 -8.16 0.83
CA SER A 118 -0.97 -7.73 1.82
C SER A 118 -1.51 -7.99 3.20
N LEU A 119 -0.64 -8.33 4.14
CA LEU A 119 -0.95 -8.53 5.57
C LEU A 119 -0.88 -7.23 6.39
N GLY A 120 -0.84 -6.06 5.73
CA GLY A 120 -0.72 -4.80 6.43
C GLY A 120 0.63 -4.59 7.13
N ALA A 121 0.65 -3.66 8.08
CA ALA A 121 1.88 -3.25 8.74
C ALA A 121 2.42 -4.29 9.73
N ASP A 122 1.56 -5.07 10.36
CA ASP A 122 1.98 -6.06 11.36
C ASP A 122 2.39 -7.43 10.79
N GLY A 123 2.11 -7.67 9.48
CA GLY A 123 2.47 -8.90 8.79
C GLY A 123 1.70 -10.14 9.26
N ARG A 124 0.50 -9.97 9.85
CA ARG A 124 -0.35 -11.03 10.37
C ARG A 124 -1.72 -11.01 9.72
N GLU A 125 -2.36 -12.18 9.59
CA GLU A 125 -3.74 -12.24 9.09
C GLU A 125 -4.70 -11.54 10.06
N GLY A 126 -5.57 -10.67 9.52
CA GLY A 126 -6.57 -9.90 10.25
C GLY A 126 -6.15 -8.45 10.48
N GLY A 127 -6.36 -7.93 11.70
CA GLY A 127 -6.01 -6.55 12.06
C GLY A 127 -7.06 -5.50 11.66
N GLU A 128 -6.79 -4.26 12.08
CA GLU A 128 -7.62 -3.09 11.79
C GLU A 128 -6.73 -1.90 11.40
N GLY A 129 -7.29 -0.94 10.69
CA GLY A 129 -6.56 0.26 10.26
C GLY A 129 -5.38 -0.07 9.33
N THR A 130 -4.16 0.29 9.73
CA THR A 130 -2.93 0.03 8.98
C THR A 130 -2.48 -1.42 9.02
N ASP A 131 -2.94 -2.19 10.01
CA ASP A 131 -2.64 -3.61 10.19
C ASP A 131 -3.65 -4.52 9.46
N ALA A 132 -4.72 -3.95 8.92
CA ALA A 132 -5.75 -4.71 8.22
C ALA A 132 -5.23 -5.34 6.93
N ASP A 133 -5.66 -6.57 6.65
CA ASP A 133 -5.41 -7.23 5.38
C ASP A 133 -6.08 -6.47 4.23
N ILE A 134 -5.30 -6.19 3.19
CA ILE A 134 -5.79 -5.58 1.95
C ILE A 134 -5.62 -6.60 0.83
N GLY A 135 -6.74 -7.10 0.31
CA GLY A 135 -6.75 -8.11 -0.72
C GLY A 135 -7.67 -7.77 -1.89
N ASN A 136 -7.64 -8.60 -2.92
CA ASN A 136 -8.47 -8.42 -4.10
C ASN A 136 -9.99 -8.52 -3.84
N TRP A 137 -10.39 -8.82 -2.62
CA TRP A 137 -11.80 -8.86 -2.18
C TRP A 137 -12.31 -7.56 -1.56
N ASN A 138 -11.43 -6.64 -1.16
CA ASN A 138 -11.79 -5.40 -0.45
C ASN A 138 -11.08 -4.14 -0.98
N LEU A 139 -10.67 -4.12 -2.24
CA LEU A 139 -9.93 -2.99 -2.85
C LEU A 139 -10.73 -1.67 -2.91
N GLU A 140 -12.05 -1.70 -2.81
CA GLU A 140 -12.92 -0.53 -2.97
C GLU A 140 -13.48 -0.01 -1.63
N GLN A 141 -13.00 -0.52 -0.51
CA GLN A 141 -13.47 -0.11 0.83
C GLN A 141 -12.60 0.98 1.46
#